data_0a5cefcba16661669fb90df350c5551e
#
_entry.id   0a5cefcba16661669fb90df350c5551e
#
_cell.length_a   1.000
_cell.length_b   1.000
_cell.length_c   1.000
_cell.angle_alpha   90.00
_cell.angle_beta   90.00
_cell.angle_gamma   90.00
#
_symmetry.space_group_name_H-M   'P 1'
#
loop_
_entity.id
_entity.type
_entity.pdbx_description
1 polymer ?
#
loop_
_entity_poly.entity_id
_entity_poly.type
_entity_poly.pdbx_seq_one_letter_code
_entity_poly.pdbx_strand_id
1 'polypeptide(L)'
;MAPEVTNMSKTKNHLVYQFKITLYEIEPRIWRRIQVPAKYSFWDFHVAIQDAMGWLDYHLHAFRFRPKHKRKSIEIGIPGDDVYDDIEVIPGWEVPIIDHFTEPGQIIEYEYDFGDSWYHEILFEGILLKTKGDKYPKCLAGERACPPEDCGSVDGYYRVVKILQDPNHDEYEEHVEWLKGHAKNYHPYKPDEFNPDKVRFDNPKQRWKYAFSQD
;
A
#
# COMPACT_ATOMS: atom_id res chain seq x y z
N MET A 1 -20.58 -2.52 -38.33
CA MET A 1 -20.27 -1.24 -37.67
C MET A 1 -19.64 -1.57 -36.32
N ALA A 2 -18.36 -1.36 -36.17
CA ALA A 2 -17.67 -1.50 -34.88
C ALA A 2 -16.85 -0.23 -34.61
N PRO A 3 -17.41 0.77 -33.94
CA PRO A 3 -16.62 1.89 -33.45
C PRO A 3 -16.57 2.06 -31.91
N GLU A 4 -17.06 1.12 -31.08
CA GLU A 4 -17.17 1.38 -29.65
C GLU A 4 -15.92 1.00 -28.84
N VAL A 5 -15.16 -0.02 -29.22
CA VAL A 5 -14.03 -0.53 -28.45
C VAL A 5 -12.84 0.46 -28.39
N THR A 6 -12.65 1.24 -29.46
CA THR A 6 -11.52 2.21 -29.54
C THR A 6 -11.75 3.44 -28.67
N ASN A 7 -12.98 3.76 -28.31
CA ASN A 7 -13.30 4.95 -27.52
C ASN A 7 -13.15 4.70 -26.00
N MET A 8 -13.48 3.49 -25.52
CA MET A 8 -13.33 3.10 -24.11
C MET A 8 -11.86 3.08 -23.65
N SER A 9 -10.93 2.60 -24.51
CA SER A 9 -9.51 2.56 -24.19
C SER A 9 -8.89 3.97 -24.03
N LYS A 10 -9.32 4.93 -24.86
CA LYS A 10 -8.86 6.34 -24.77
C LYS A 10 -9.39 7.01 -23.50
N THR A 11 -10.60 6.68 -23.07
CA THR A 11 -11.23 7.24 -21.87
C THR A 11 -10.52 6.78 -20.59
N LYS A 12 -10.12 5.50 -20.51
CA LYS A 12 -9.39 4.93 -19.35
C LYS A 12 -8.09 5.67 -19.02
N ASN A 13 -7.40 6.23 -20.02
CA ASN A 13 -6.16 6.97 -19.81
C ASN A 13 -6.34 8.33 -19.11
N HIS A 14 -7.56 8.85 -19.10
CA HIS A 14 -7.89 10.14 -18.48
C HIS A 14 -8.53 10.00 -17.09
N LEU A 15 -8.70 8.76 -16.61
CA LEU A 15 -9.29 8.49 -15.31
C LEU A 15 -8.24 8.26 -14.24
N VAL A 16 -8.56 8.71 -13.04
CA VAL A 16 -7.86 8.36 -11.80
C VAL A 16 -8.85 7.80 -10.80
N TYR A 17 -8.37 6.87 -10.00
CA TYR A 17 -9.10 6.26 -8.91
C TYR A 17 -8.59 6.85 -7.60
N GLN A 18 -9.51 7.21 -6.73
CA GLN A 18 -9.20 7.70 -5.40
C GLN A 18 -9.48 6.64 -4.35
N PHE A 19 -8.49 6.44 -3.48
CA PHE A 19 -8.56 5.47 -2.40
C PHE A 19 -8.21 6.10 -1.08
N LYS A 20 -8.89 5.66 -0.01
CA LYS A 20 -8.43 5.82 1.37
C LYS A 20 -7.91 4.49 1.86
N ILE A 21 -6.67 4.48 2.34
CA ILE A 21 -5.96 3.33 2.87
C ILE A 21 -5.78 3.57 4.36
N THR A 22 -6.29 2.67 5.19
CA THR A 22 -6.27 2.81 6.66
C THR A 22 -5.63 1.57 7.26
N LEU A 23 -4.57 1.73 8.04
CA LEU A 23 -3.94 0.65 8.78
C LEU A 23 -4.84 0.21 9.93
N TYR A 24 -5.06 -1.11 10.05
CA TYR A 24 -5.89 -1.67 11.11
C TYR A 24 -5.18 -1.68 12.47
N GLU A 25 -5.97 -1.77 13.54
CA GLU A 25 -5.55 -2.05 14.92
C GLU A 25 -4.65 -0.99 15.55
N ILE A 26 -4.43 0.16 14.90
CA ILE A 26 -3.68 1.29 15.45
C ILE A 26 -4.60 2.47 15.70
N GLU A 27 -4.58 2.99 16.94
CA GLU A 27 -5.29 4.20 17.32
C GLU A 27 -4.32 5.21 17.97
N PRO A 28 -4.42 6.52 17.64
CA PRO A 28 -5.21 7.10 16.54
C PRO A 28 -4.80 6.55 15.18
N ARG A 29 -5.73 6.53 14.23
CA ARG A 29 -5.54 5.82 12.94
C ARG A 29 -4.42 6.38 12.10
N ILE A 30 -3.65 5.50 11.49
CA ILE A 30 -2.70 5.81 10.43
C ILE A 30 -3.40 5.58 9.10
N TRP A 31 -3.49 6.63 8.26
CA TRP A 31 -4.17 6.50 6.98
C TRP A 31 -3.59 7.42 5.90
N ARG A 32 -3.87 7.07 4.64
CA ARG A 32 -3.49 7.84 3.45
C ARG A 32 -4.67 7.94 2.49
N ARG A 33 -4.81 9.09 1.82
CA ARG A 33 -5.70 9.24 0.67
C ARG A 33 -4.86 9.51 -0.56
N ILE A 34 -4.94 8.60 -1.54
CA ILE A 34 -4.16 8.71 -2.76
C ILE A 34 -5.04 8.68 -4.00
N GLN A 35 -4.53 9.25 -5.08
CA GLN A 35 -5.09 9.12 -6.42
C GLN A 35 -4.08 8.42 -7.32
N VAL A 36 -4.53 7.37 -8.00
CA VAL A 36 -3.71 6.57 -8.92
C VAL A 36 -4.36 6.51 -10.31
N PRO A 37 -3.59 6.36 -11.41
CA PRO A 37 -4.16 6.12 -12.72
C PRO A 37 -5.07 4.90 -12.74
N ALA A 38 -6.28 5.01 -13.29
CA ALA A 38 -7.22 3.88 -13.36
C ALA A 38 -6.69 2.66 -14.14
N LYS A 39 -5.68 2.86 -14.99
CA LYS A 39 -5.00 1.82 -15.76
C LYS A 39 -3.96 1.00 -14.97
N TYR A 40 -3.71 1.34 -13.71
CA TYR A 40 -2.75 0.61 -12.89
C TYR A 40 -3.14 -0.86 -12.76
N SER A 41 -2.13 -1.73 -12.72
CA SER A 41 -2.28 -3.09 -12.21
C SER A 41 -2.29 -3.08 -10.67
N PHE A 42 -2.61 -4.21 -10.05
CA PHE A 42 -2.47 -4.35 -8.59
C PHE A 42 -1.02 -4.24 -8.12
N TRP A 43 -0.05 -4.64 -8.94
CA TRP A 43 1.36 -4.35 -8.67
C TRP A 43 1.65 -2.85 -8.65
N ASP A 44 1.21 -2.11 -9.67
CA ASP A 44 1.40 -0.66 -9.71
C ASP A 44 0.73 0.02 -8.49
N PHE A 45 -0.43 -0.50 -8.08
CA PHE A 45 -1.17 -0.01 -6.92
C PHE A 45 -0.47 -0.33 -5.61
N HIS A 46 0.07 -1.55 -5.46
CA HIS A 46 0.92 -1.93 -4.32
C HIS A 46 2.10 -0.98 -4.16
N VAL A 47 2.86 -0.71 -5.21
CA VAL A 47 3.98 0.24 -5.18
C VAL A 47 3.52 1.63 -4.71
N ALA A 48 2.37 2.10 -5.20
CA ALA A 48 1.83 3.38 -4.76
C ALA A 48 1.39 3.39 -3.28
N ILE A 49 0.91 2.27 -2.75
CA ILE A 49 0.60 2.10 -1.32
C ILE A 49 1.89 2.15 -0.50
N GLN A 50 2.90 1.38 -0.88
CA GLN A 50 4.20 1.33 -0.21
C GLN A 50 4.84 2.74 -0.12
N ASP A 51 4.86 3.46 -1.23
CA ASP A 51 5.38 4.81 -1.30
C ASP A 51 4.59 5.80 -0.42
N ALA A 52 3.25 5.69 -0.41
CA ALA A 52 2.39 6.56 0.39
C ALA A 52 2.47 6.26 1.89
N MET A 53 2.56 5.00 2.26
CA MET A 53 2.79 4.58 3.64
C MET A 53 4.21 4.93 4.07
N GLY A 54 5.18 4.71 3.19
CA GLY A 54 6.58 5.04 3.40
C GLY A 54 7.42 3.83 3.80
N TRP A 55 6.99 2.62 3.48
CA TRP A 55 7.75 1.38 3.62
C TRP A 55 8.77 1.19 2.48
N LEU A 56 9.62 0.19 2.62
CA LEU A 56 10.72 -0.10 1.69
C LEU A 56 10.40 -1.25 0.72
N ASP A 57 9.24 -1.90 0.89
CA ASP A 57 8.79 -2.98 0.02
C ASP A 57 9.71 -4.21 0.05
N TYR A 58 10.10 -4.64 1.27
CA TYR A 58 11.00 -5.78 1.47
C TYR A 58 10.25 -7.12 1.61
N HIS A 59 8.93 -7.07 1.84
CA HIS A 59 8.12 -8.23 2.19
C HIS A 59 7.03 -8.51 1.17
N LEU A 60 6.43 -9.70 1.27
CA LEU A 60 5.30 -10.11 0.45
C LEU A 60 4.02 -9.35 0.82
N HIS A 61 3.09 -9.33 -0.13
CA HIS A 61 1.80 -8.69 0.05
C HIS A 61 0.67 -9.46 -0.64
N ALA A 62 -0.56 -9.22 -0.19
CA ALA A 62 -1.76 -9.74 -0.84
C ALA A 62 -2.92 -8.74 -0.76
N PHE A 63 -3.67 -8.63 -1.84
CA PHE A 63 -4.99 -8.01 -1.86
C PHE A 63 -6.05 -9.09 -1.79
N ARG A 64 -7.00 -8.97 -0.85
CA ARG A 64 -8.04 -9.96 -0.63
C ARG A 64 -9.40 -9.37 -0.91
N PHE A 65 -10.12 -10.03 -1.80
CA PHE A 65 -11.50 -9.74 -2.12
C PHE A 65 -12.39 -10.77 -1.44
N ARG A 66 -13.41 -10.30 -0.70
CA ARG A 66 -14.45 -11.15 -0.13
C ARG A 66 -15.70 -11.10 -1.00
N PRO A 67 -15.80 -11.93 -2.06
CA PRO A 67 -16.99 -11.93 -2.91
C PRO A 67 -18.18 -12.45 -2.13
N LYS A 68 -19.30 -11.70 -2.16
CA LYS A 68 -20.54 -12.01 -1.40
C LYS A 68 -21.10 -13.43 -1.62
N HIS A 69 -20.70 -14.14 -2.67
CA HIS A 69 -21.29 -15.41 -3.09
C HIS A 69 -20.27 -16.50 -3.48
N LYS A 70 -18.99 -16.32 -3.25
CA LYS A 70 -17.98 -17.36 -3.52
C LYS A 70 -17.42 -17.96 -2.23
N ARG A 71 -17.22 -19.29 -2.22
CA ARG A 71 -16.63 -20.01 -1.06
C ARG A 71 -15.12 -19.79 -0.93
N LYS A 72 -14.43 -19.37 -2.02
CA LYS A 72 -12.98 -19.10 -2.02
C LYS A 72 -12.74 -17.60 -2.08
N SER A 73 -11.86 -17.11 -1.25
CA SER A 73 -11.27 -15.77 -1.38
C SER A 73 -10.41 -15.74 -2.65
N ILE A 74 -10.40 -14.58 -3.32
CA ILE A 74 -9.45 -14.32 -4.41
C ILE A 74 -8.34 -13.51 -3.79
N GLU A 75 -7.11 -14.01 -3.91
CA GLU A 75 -5.92 -13.26 -3.53
C GLU A 75 -5.19 -12.79 -4.78
N ILE A 76 -4.77 -11.53 -4.77
CA ILE A 76 -3.97 -10.93 -5.83
C ILE A 76 -2.69 -10.43 -5.19
N GLY A 77 -1.54 -10.91 -5.65
CA GLY A 77 -0.26 -10.60 -5.04
C GLY A 77 0.91 -11.15 -5.82
N ILE A 78 1.91 -11.64 -5.11
CA ILE A 78 3.08 -12.33 -5.68
C ILE A 78 2.86 -13.83 -5.50
N PRO A 79 2.67 -14.62 -6.59
CA PRO A 79 2.59 -16.07 -6.48
C PRO A 79 3.91 -16.64 -5.92
N GLY A 80 3.80 -17.54 -4.96
CA GLY A 80 4.92 -18.31 -4.42
C GLY A 80 4.82 -19.79 -4.79
N ASP A 81 5.91 -20.52 -4.57
CA ASP A 81 5.94 -21.98 -4.75
C ASP A 81 5.27 -22.75 -3.59
N ASP A 82 5.00 -22.07 -2.49
CA ASP A 82 4.33 -22.62 -1.33
C ASP A 82 2.82 -22.70 -1.58
N VAL A 83 2.41 -23.80 -2.16
CA VAL A 83 1.00 -24.14 -2.38
C VAL A 83 0.40 -24.48 -1.01
N TYR A 84 -0.15 -23.50 -0.32
CA TYR A 84 -1.22 -23.80 0.61
C TYR A 84 -2.42 -24.23 -0.22
N ASP A 85 -2.75 -25.50 -0.18
CA ASP A 85 -3.61 -26.27 -1.10
C ASP A 85 -4.99 -25.66 -1.47
N ASP A 86 -5.38 -24.53 -0.91
CA ASP A 86 -6.72 -23.96 -1.10
C ASP A 86 -6.80 -22.50 -1.58
N ILE A 87 -5.68 -21.79 -1.74
CA ILE A 87 -5.66 -20.37 -2.11
C ILE A 87 -4.91 -20.17 -3.43
N GLU A 88 -5.63 -19.77 -4.48
CA GLU A 88 -5.04 -19.37 -5.75
C GLU A 88 -4.63 -17.90 -5.68
N VAL A 89 -3.33 -17.61 -5.75
CA VAL A 89 -2.79 -16.24 -5.83
C VAL A 89 -2.63 -15.84 -7.29
N ILE A 90 -3.34 -14.79 -7.70
CA ILE A 90 -3.24 -14.25 -9.05
C ILE A 90 -2.12 -13.21 -9.08
N PRO A 91 -1.21 -13.25 -10.10
CA PRO A 91 -0.13 -12.27 -10.21
C PRO A 91 -0.66 -10.83 -10.30
N GLY A 92 -0.25 -9.98 -9.35
CA GLY A 92 -0.75 -8.61 -9.27
C GLY A 92 -0.42 -7.74 -10.48
N TRP A 93 0.65 -8.05 -11.21
CA TRP A 93 1.02 -7.34 -12.45
C TRP A 93 0.17 -7.66 -13.66
N GLU A 94 -0.62 -8.74 -13.62
CA GLU A 94 -1.52 -9.16 -14.70
C GLU A 94 -2.94 -8.62 -14.52
N VAL A 95 -3.30 -8.16 -13.34
CA VAL A 95 -4.67 -7.79 -12.98
C VAL A 95 -4.82 -6.28 -12.89
N PRO A 96 -5.59 -5.63 -13.82
CA PRO A 96 -5.87 -4.21 -13.74
C PRO A 96 -6.85 -3.88 -12.60
N ILE A 97 -6.59 -2.82 -11.84
CA ILE A 97 -7.49 -2.38 -10.76
C ILE A 97 -8.88 -1.97 -11.27
N ILE A 98 -8.96 -1.48 -12.51
CA ILE A 98 -10.23 -1.04 -13.12
C ILE A 98 -11.23 -2.18 -13.32
N ASP A 99 -10.76 -3.42 -13.39
CA ASP A 99 -11.62 -4.59 -13.57
C ASP A 99 -12.26 -5.05 -12.24
N HIS A 100 -11.77 -4.52 -11.11
CA HIS A 100 -12.20 -4.89 -9.77
C HIS A 100 -12.90 -3.75 -9.01
N PHE A 101 -12.47 -2.52 -9.21
CA PHE A 101 -13.08 -1.35 -8.57
C PHE A 101 -14.04 -0.68 -9.55
N THR A 102 -15.34 -0.99 -9.42
CA THR A 102 -16.39 -0.53 -10.33
C THR A 102 -17.31 0.51 -9.71
N GLU A 103 -17.49 0.47 -8.38
CA GLU A 103 -18.42 1.34 -7.67
C GLU A 103 -17.76 1.93 -6.41
N PRO A 104 -17.87 3.25 -6.18
CA PRO A 104 -17.43 3.86 -4.94
C PRO A 104 -18.08 3.20 -3.72
N GLY A 105 -17.33 3.12 -2.63
CA GLY A 105 -17.73 2.42 -1.41
C GLY A 105 -17.29 0.96 -1.35
N GLN A 106 -16.70 0.40 -2.40
CA GLN A 106 -16.07 -0.92 -2.33
C GLN A 106 -14.89 -0.88 -1.35
N ILE A 107 -14.81 -1.94 -0.52
CA ILE A 107 -13.74 -2.13 0.44
C ILE A 107 -13.07 -3.46 0.15
N ILE A 108 -11.75 -3.46 0.17
CA ILE A 108 -10.91 -4.66 0.14
C ILE A 108 -9.89 -4.61 1.25
N GLU A 109 -9.34 -5.77 1.58
CA GLU A 109 -8.24 -5.91 2.52
C GLU A 109 -6.92 -5.96 1.75
N TYR A 110 -5.89 -5.32 2.29
CA TYR A 110 -4.51 -5.43 1.83
C TYR A 110 -3.63 -5.77 3.01
N GLU A 111 -2.86 -6.83 2.88
CA GLU A 111 -1.85 -7.23 3.85
C GLU A 111 -0.46 -7.02 3.26
N TYR A 112 0.41 -6.43 4.05
CA TYR A 112 1.83 -6.29 3.77
C TYR A 112 2.62 -6.91 4.90
N ASP A 113 3.71 -7.62 4.56
CA ASP A 113 4.55 -8.37 5.48
C ASP A 113 3.77 -9.45 6.25
N PHE A 114 3.79 -10.68 5.75
CA PHE A 114 3.09 -11.80 6.39
C PHE A 114 3.69 -12.21 7.75
N GLY A 115 4.88 -11.70 8.10
CA GLY A 115 5.48 -11.86 9.42
C GLY A 115 4.87 -10.91 10.45
N ASP A 116 4.83 -9.61 10.13
CA ASP A 116 4.24 -8.56 10.97
C ASP A 116 2.73 -8.39 10.76
N SER A 117 2.18 -8.91 9.65
CA SER A 117 0.74 -8.87 9.32
C SER A 117 0.14 -7.46 9.34
N TRP A 118 0.73 -6.55 8.57
CA TRP A 118 0.19 -5.20 8.43
C TRP A 118 -1.06 -5.18 7.57
N TYR A 119 -2.23 -5.34 8.21
CA TYR A 119 -3.53 -5.30 7.55
C TYR A 119 -4.03 -3.87 7.32
N HIS A 120 -4.56 -3.62 6.13
CA HIS A 120 -5.13 -2.34 5.74
C HIS A 120 -6.53 -2.51 5.17
N GLU A 121 -7.40 -1.58 5.51
CA GLU A 121 -8.63 -1.33 4.77
C GLU A 121 -8.32 -0.42 3.58
N ILE A 122 -8.71 -0.83 2.38
CA ILE A 122 -8.68 0.00 1.19
C ILE A 122 -10.12 0.31 0.80
N LEU A 123 -10.54 1.56 1.02
CA LEU A 123 -11.82 2.08 0.58
C LEU A 123 -11.66 2.77 -0.78
N PHE A 124 -12.37 2.28 -1.79
CA PHE A 124 -12.49 2.95 -3.08
C PHE A 124 -13.46 4.12 -2.97
N GLU A 125 -12.95 5.36 -3.03
CA GLU A 125 -13.77 6.56 -2.83
C GLU A 125 -14.40 7.08 -4.12
N GLY A 126 -13.78 6.82 -5.29
CA GLY A 126 -14.39 7.28 -6.55
C GLY A 126 -13.49 7.28 -7.77
N ILE A 127 -14.15 7.58 -8.88
CA ILE A 127 -13.57 7.71 -10.23
C ILE A 127 -13.58 9.19 -10.60
N LEU A 128 -12.43 9.74 -10.97
CA LEU A 128 -12.26 11.14 -11.29
C LEU A 128 -11.57 11.31 -12.64
N LEU A 129 -11.74 12.47 -13.26
CA LEU A 129 -10.93 12.85 -14.40
C LEU A 129 -9.57 13.40 -13.94
N LYS A 130 -8.52 13.07 -14.68
CA LYS A 130 -7.20 13.69 -14.46
C LYS A 130 -7.29 15.19 -14.62
N THR A 131 -6.73 15.91 -13.67
CA THR A 131 -6.52 17.35 -13.81
C THR A 131 -5.37 17.62 -14.78
N LYS A 132 -5.59 18.51 -15.72
CA LYS A 132 -4.54 18.91 -16.69
C LYS A 132 -3.34 19.52 -15.96
N GLY A 133 -2.17 18.98 -16.22
CA GLY A 133 -0.92 19.42 -15.58
C GLY A 133 -0.54 18.64 -14.31
N ASP A 134 -1.46 17.91 -13.70
CA ASP A 134 -1.17 17.07 -12.53
C ASP A 134 -0.40 15.80 -12.92
N LYS A 135 0.51 15.41 -12.02
CA LYS A 135 1.18 14.11 -12.08
C LYS A 135 0.48 13.11 -11.16
N TYR A 136 0.43 11.86 -11.60
CA TYR A 136 -0.16 10.77 -10.82
C TYR A 136 0.81 9.57 -10.81
N PRO A 137 0.91 8.83 -9.67
CA PRO A 137 0.09 8.93 -8.45
C PRO A 137 0.33 10.24 -7.68
N LYS A 138 -0.62 10.61 -6.80
CA LYS A 138 -0.41 11.68 -5.82
C LYS A 138 -1.07 11.34 -4.49
N CYS A 139 -0.45 11.75 -3.39
CA CYS A 139 -1.02 11.72 -2.05
C CYS A 139 -1.75 13.04 -1.79
N LEU A 140 -3.00 12.94 -1.34
CA LEU A 140 -3.84 14.13 -1.09
C LEU A 140 -3.88 14.52 0.37
N ALA A 141 -3.88 13.52 1.25
CA ALA A 141 -4.03 13.67 2.67
C ALA A 141 -3.58 12.40 3.39
N GLY A 142 -3.40 12.50 4.68
CA GLY A 142 -3.09 11.38 5.58
C GLY A 142 -2.82 11.88 6.98
N GLU A 143 -2.73 10.96 7.89
CA GLU A 143 -2.39 11.24 9.28
C GLU A 143 -1.39 10.22 9.80
N ARG A 144 -0.48 10.68 10.64
CA ARG A 144 0.53 9.94 11.39
C ARG A 144 1.59 9.25 10.52
N ALA A 145 2.76 9.06 11.10
CA ALA A 145 3.82 8.29 10.48
C ALA A 145 3.45 6.81 10.43
N CYS A 146 3.87 6.14 9.37
CA CYS A 146 3.76 4.68 9.27
C CYS A 146 4.71 4.02 10.29
N PRO A 147 4.36 2.84 10.84
CA PRO A 147 5.30 2.06 11.63
C PRO A 147 6.63 1.85 10.90
N PRO A 148 7.77 1.85 11.60
CA PRO A 148 9.02 1.41 10.98
C PRO A 148 8.93 -0.03 10.47
N GLU A 149 9.64 -0.36 9.39
CA GLU A 149 9.79 -1.75 8.93
C GLU A 149 10.33 -2.62 10.07
N ASP A 150 9.91 -3.87 10.10
CA ASP A 150 10.41 -4.90 11.03
C ASP A 150 10.27 -4.53 12.52
N CYS A 151 9.33 -3.66 12.87
CA CYS A 151 9.14 -3.27 14.27
C CYS A 151 8.36 -4.28 15.12
N GLY A 152 7.89 -5.38 14.54
CA GLY A 152 7.22 -6.47 15.25
C GLY A 152 5.72 -6.28 15.41
N SER A 153 5.03 -6.00 14.28
CA SER A 153 3.57 -5.88 14.24
C SER A 153 3.03 -4.70 15.07
N VAL A 154 1.74 -4.67 15.32
CA VAL A 154 1.02 -3.64 16.09
C VAL A 154 1.60 -3.51 17.51
N ASP A 155 1.86 -4.64 18.17
CA ASP A 155 2.42 -4.63 19.54
C ASP A 155 3.84 -4.04 19.58
N GLY A 156 4.69 -4.41 18.63
CA GLY A 156 6.02 -3.86 18.47
C GLY A 156 6.01 -2.37 18.17
N TYR A 157 5.10 -1.92 17.31
CA TYR A 157 4.90 -0.50 17.06
C TYR A 157 4.58 0.30 18.34
N TYR A 158 3.62 -0.18 19.13
CA TYR A 158 3.28 0.50 20.39
C TYR A 158 4.43 0.46 21.40
N ARG A 159 5.20 -0.64 21.43
CA ARG A 159 6.42 -0.73 22.25
C ARG A 159 7.44 0.31 21.83
N VAL A 160 7.76 0.42 20.52
CA VAL A 160 8.70 1.43 19.99
C VAL A 160 8.24 2.83 20.36
N VAL A 161 6.97 3.18 20.13
CA VAL A 161 6.42 4.50 20.47
C VAL A 161 6.56 4.78 21.96
N LYS A 162 6.24 3.83 22.84
CA LYS A 162 6.33 3.97 24.28
C LYS A 162 7.77 4.19 24.75
N ILE A 163 8.72 3.41 24.23
CA ILE A 163 10.14 3.54 24.60
C ILE A 163 10.68 4.90 24.17
N LEU A 164 10.34 5.36 22.97
CA LEU A 164 10.83 6.66 22.47
C LEU A 164 10.23 7.88 23.19
N GLN A 165 9.13 7.70 23.93
CA GLN A 165 8.55 8.75 24.76
C GLN A 165 9.29 8.95 26.11
N ASP A 166 10.11 8.00 26.54
CA ASP A 166 10.87 8.06 27.78
C ASP A 166 12.38 7.92 27.53
N PRO A 167 13.12 9.04 27.44
CA PRO A 167 14.58 8.99 27.24
C PRO A 167 15.37 8.29 28.38
N ASN A 168 14.73 8.00 29.52
CA ASN A 168 15.36 7.25 30.63
C ASN A 168 15.00 5.75 30.60
N HIS A 169 14.23 5.29 29.61
CA HIS A 169 13.92 3.88 29.46
C HIS A 169 15.18 3.06 29.16
N ASP A 170 15.33 1.91 29.78
CA ASP A 170 16.54 1.08 29.66
C ASP A 170 16.87 0.70 28.20
N GLU A 171 15.86 0.56 27.35
CA GLU A 171 16.00 0.19 25.94
C GLU A 171 16.01 1.41 24.99
N TYR A 172 16.00 2.65 25.51
CA TYR A 172 15.87 3.86 24.67
C TYR A 172 16.99 3.98 23.64
N GLU A 173 18.24 3.91 24.09
CA GLU A 173 19.40 4.04 23.21
C GLU A 173 19.48 2.92 22.17
N GLU A 174 19.12 1.68 22.54
CA GLU A 174 19.07 0.55 21.62
C GLU A 174 18.07 0.81 20.48
N HIS A 175 16.86 1.28 20.82
CA HIS A 175 15.82 1.59 19.81
C HIS A 175 16.20 2.79 18.94
N VAL A 176 16.85 3.79 19.49
CA VAL A 176 17.37 4.93 18.72
C VAL A 176 18.43 4.47 17.72
N GLU A 177 19.37 3.62 18.12
CA GLU A 177 20.41 3.09 17.24
C GLU A 177 19.81 2.16 16.18
N TRP A 178 18.83 1.34 16.53
CA TRP A 178 18.10 0.51 15.56
C TRP A 178 17.40 1.37 14.50
N LEU A 179 16.67 2.44 14.89
CA LEU A 179 16.01 3.36 13.96
C LEU A 179 16.99 4.10 13.05
N LYS A 180 18.17 4.47 13.56
CA LYS A 180 19.24 5.11 12.77
C LYS A 180 19.90 4.14 11.80
N GLY A 181 20.14 2.92 12.25
CA GLY A 181 20.79 1.87 11.47
C GLY A 181 19.93 1.27 10.38
N HIS A 182 18.62 1.49 10.42
CA HIS A 182 17.71 1.00 9.40
C HIS A 182 18.01 1.66 8.04
N ALA A 183 17.83 0.92 6.95
CA ALA A 183 18.12 1.40 5.58
C ALA A 183 17.43 2.74 5.24
N LYS A 184 16.26 2.98 5.80
CA LYS A 184 15.52 4.25 5.64
C LYS A 184 15.95 5.34 6.61
N ASN A 185 16.68 5.01 7.70
CA ASN A 185 16.94 5.91 8.81
C ASN A 185 15.66 6.59 9.32
N TYR A 186 14.92 5.88 10.16
CA TYR A 186 13.68 6.40 10.75
C TYR A 186 13.89 7.43 11.88
N HIS A 187 15.14 7.65 12.31
CA HIS A 187 15.41 8.58 13.40
C HIS A 187 15.48 10.05 12.93
N PRO A 188 14.89 11.02 13.67
CA PRO A 188 13.99 10.82 14.81
C PRO A 188 12.60 10.37 14.36
N TYR A 189 12.10 9.26 14.92
CA TYR A 189 10.77 8.77 14.62
C TYR A 189 9.71 9.62 15.33
N LYS A 190 8.78 10.15 14.56
CA LYS A 190 7.73 11.05 15.04
C LYS A 190 6.37 10.47 14.64
N PRO A 191 5.75 9.66 15.51
CA PRO A 191 4.54 8.90 15.17
C PRO A 191 3.35 9.78 14.76
N ASP A 192 3.27 11.01 15.26
CA ASP A 192 2.15 11.92 14.99
C ASP A 192 2.32 12.79 13.74
N GLU A 193 3.50 12.74 13.09
CA GLU A 193 3.78 13.59 11.93
C GLU A 193 3.53 12.87 10.60
N PHE A 194 2.84 13.54 9.70
CA PHE A 194 2.73 13.16 8.30
C PHE A 194 2.58 14.40 7.42
N ASN A 195 3.22 14.38 6.26
CA ASN A 195 3.09 15.44 5.26
C ASN A 195 2.90 14.83 3.87
N PRO A 196 1.71 14.96 3.26
CA PRO A 196 1.42 14.39 1.94
C PRO A 196 2.33 14.96 0.83
N ASP A 197 2.80 16.21 0.97
CA ASP A 197 3.68 16.84 -0.03
C ASP A 197 5.10 16.23 -0.05
N LYS A 198 5.46 15.49 0.99
CA LYS A 198 6.73 14.77 1.08
C LYS A 198 6.69 13.38 0.44
N VAL A 199 5.51 12.85 0.16
CA VAL A 199 5.38 11.54 -0.50
C VAL A 199 5.98 11.61 -1.90
N ARG A 200 6.82 10.64 -2.22
CA ARG A 200 7.41 10.46 -3.56
C ARG A 200 7.01 9.11 -4.08
N PHE A 201 6.56 9.10 -5.31
CA PHE A 201 6.10 7.87 -5.97
C PHE A 201 7.12 7.39 -6.97
N ASP A 202 7.53 6.16 -6.82
CA ASP A 202 8.45 5.47 -7.70
C ASP A 202 7.77 5.03 -9.00
N ASN A 203 8.59 4.65 -9.97
CA ASN A 203 8.10 4.02 -11.18
C ASN A 203 7.88 2.52 -10.93
N PRO A 204 6.62 2.02 -10.95
CA PRO A 204 6.33 0.62 -10.65
C PRO A 204 7.06 -0.38 -11.54
N LYS A 205 7.34 0.00 -12.81
CA LYS A 205 8.09 -0.85 -13.73
C LYS A 205 9.56 -0.99 -13.35
N GLN A 206 10.15 0.07 -12.78
CA GLN A 206 11.52 -0.02 -12.25
C GLN A 206 11.53 -0.85 -10.97
N ARG A 207 10.57 -0.63 -10.06
CA ARG A 207 10.42 -1.43 -8.84
C ARG A 207 10.27 -2.91 -9.18
N TRP A 208 9.43 -3.24 -10.17
CA TRP A 208 9.26 -4.62 -10.65
C TRP A 208 10.57 -5.25 -11.13
N LYS A 209 11.38 -4.50 -11.86
CA LYS A 209 12.70 -4.99 -12.30
C LYS A 209 13.62 -5.31 -11.12
N TYR A 210 13.67 -4.46 -10.10
CA TYR A 210 14.46 -4.73 -8.90
C TYR A 210 13.96 -5.97 -8.14
N ALA A 211 12.66 -6.14 -8.05
CA ALA A 211 12.08 -7.26 -7.31
C ALA A 211 12.25 -8.63 -8.03
N PHE A 212 12.21 -8.65 -9.36
CA PHE A 212 12.11 -9.89 -10.13
C PHE A 212 13.18 -10.08 -11.20
N SER A 213 14.06 -9.11 -11.48
CA SER A 213 15.20 -9.36 -12.36
C SER A 213 16.29 -10.05 -11.56
N GLN A 214 16.46 -11.33 -11.80
CA GLN A 214 17.71 -12.01 -11.44
C GLN A 214 18.73 -11.60 -12.51
N ASP A 215 19.77 -10.87 -12.12
CA ASP A 215 21.00 -10.75 -12.90
C ASP A 215 21.79 -12.06 -12.89
#